data_ca1c1880672e3ee266642cca562a8016
#
_entry.id   ca1c1880672e3ee266642cca562a8016
#
_cell.length_a   1.000
_cell.length_b   1.000
_cell.length_c   1.000
_cell.angle_alpha   90.00
_cell.angle_beta   90.00
_cell.angle_gamma   90.00
#
_symmetry.space_group_name_H-M   'P 1'
#
loop_
_entity.id
_entity.type
_entity.pdbx_description
1 polymer ?
#
loop_
_entity_poly.entity_id
_entity_poly.type
_entity_poly.pdbx_seq_one_letter_code
_entity_poly.pdbx_strand_id
1 'polypeptide(L)'
;MMTRQTERIKKEPKQEQGEPRKEIGKLMEEIDKLRKTNGELMEENEKLQKEIDQRRAQFRNGWQKTSLFPDWKKEFFQAVNVILDPATAHPALILSENNKCVTFGEKSQDLPKDPQRFHSLPCVLGHSVFTSGRFYWEVDVRNSGAWDLGICRQNVMRQGRICVKPEDGYWAIRFYNGEYWALTSPEMQLTIKEHPTRVCIFLECDDGLISFYNMTDKSHIHTFSQGSFNGSLQPFFRLWLGYSKSLTICPVPNA
;
A
#
# COMPACT_ATOMS: atom_id res chain seq x y z
N MET A 1 -7.31 -45.71 89.86
CA MET A 1 -8.14 -46.39 88.87
C MET A 1 -7.67 -45.90 87.49
N MET A 2 -6.98 -46.75 86.76
CA MET A 2 -6.42 -46.46 85.40
C MET A 2 -7.46 -46.89 84.36
N THR A 3 -7.76 -46.03 83.40
CA THR A 3 -8.50 -46.39 82.22
C THR A 3 -7.65 -46.08 80.98
N ARG A 4 -7.27 -47.15 80.29
CA ARG A 4 -6.55 -47.15 79.02
C ARG A 4 -7.45 -46.60 77.93
N GLN A 5 -7.02 -45.62 77.16
CA GLN A 5 -7.60 -45.27 75.85
C GLN A 5 -6.61 -45.75 74.75
N THR A 6 -7.13 -46.62 73.94
CA THR A 6 -6.46 -47.21 72.80
C THR A 6 -6.48 -46.22 71.62
N GLU A 7 -5.34 -45.94 71.09
CA GLU A 7 -5.16 -45.20 69.81
C GLU A 7 -5.73 -45.99 68.65
N ARG A 8 -6.65 -45.44 67.93
CA ARG A 8 -7.08 -45.89 66.60
C ARG A 8 -6.28 -45.06 65.57
N ILE A 9 -5.23 -45.64 65.01
CA ILE A 9 -4.56 -45.13 63.81
C ILE A 9 -5.51 -45.31 62.63
N LYS A 10 -6.02 -44.18 62.09
CA LYS A 10 -6.73 -44.18 60.83
C LYS A 10 -5.70 -44.33 59.69
N LYS A 11 -5.81 -45.45 58.97
CA LYS A 11 -5.12 -45.62 57.68
C LYS A 11 -5.78 -44.67 56.67
N GLU A 12 -4.99 -43.69 56.17
CA GLU A 12 -5.35 -42.90 55.02
C GLU A 12 -5.35 -43.75 53.74
N PRO A 13 -6.28 -43.52 52.80
CA PRO A 13 -6.35 -44.27 51.56
C PRO A 13 -5.26 -43.86 50.59
N LYS A 14 -4.33 -44.76 50.32
CA LYS A 14 -3.36 -44.67 49.21
C LYS A 14 -4.08 -45.06 47.90
N GLN A 15 -4.87 -44.19 47.30
CA GLN A 15 -5.36 -44.39 45.93
C GLN A 15 -5.91 -43.08 45.40
N GLU A 16 -5.04 -42.26 44.74
CA GLU A 16 -5.48 -41.22 43.77
C GLU A 16 -4.32 -40.50 43.03
N GLN A 17 -3.10 -41.02 43.13
CA GLN A 17 -1.94 -40.35 42.44
C GLN A 17 -1.57 -40.98 41.09
N GLY A 18 -2.29 -42.01 40.62
CA GLY A 18 -1.94 -42.76 39.39
C GLY A 18 -2.52 -42.18 38.09
N GLU A 19 -3.74 -41.66 38.12
CA GLU A 19 -4.43 -41.15 36.91
C GLU A 19 -3.88 -39.80 36.40
N PRO A 20 -3.65 -38.78 37.25
CA PRO A 20 -3.11 -37.49 36.76
C PRO A 20 -1.72 -37.64 36.15
N ARG A 21 -0.91 -38.55 36.66
CA ARG A 21 0.45 -38.80 36.17
C ARG A 21 0.48 -39.46 34.78
N LYS A 22 -0.48 -40.32 34.47
CA LYS A 22 -0.66 -40.93 33.13
C LYS A 22 -1.19 -39.91 32.12
N GLU A 23 -2.08 -39.05 32.55
CA GLU A 23 -2.65 -37.98 31.70
C GLU A 23 -1.59 -36.92 31.35
N ILE A 24 -0.79 -36.51 32.32
CA ILE A 24 0.38 -35.65 32.10
C ILE A 24 1.37 -36.28 31.11
N GLY A 25 1.65 -37.59 31.21
CA GLY A 25 2.51 -38.28 30.26
C GLY A 25 1.98 -38.24 28.82
N LYS A 26 0.67 -38.47 28.61
CA LYS A 26 0.02 -38.37 27.29
C LYS A 26 0.09 -36.94 26.72
N LEU A 27 -0.19 -35.92 27.54
CA LEU A 27 -0.09 -34.53 27.13
C LEU A 27 1.34 -34.13 26.76
N MET A 28 2.36 -34.63 27.46
CA MET A 28 3.75 -34.38 27.09
C MET A 28 4.11 -35.01 25.75
N GLU A 29 3.67 -36.27 25.49
CA GLU A 29 3.86 -36.92 24.17
C GLU A 29 3.17 -36.13 23.04
N GLU A 30 1.98 -35.60 23.30
CA GLU A 30 1.24 -34.78 22.32
C GLU A 30 1.92 -33.43 22.06
N ILE A 31 2.43 -32.78 23.11
CA ILE A 31 3.23 -31.56 22.99
C ILE A 31 4.49 -31.81 22.16
N ASP A 32 5.19 -32.91 22.37
CA ASP A 32 6.40 -33.22 21.60
C ASP A 32 6.09 -33.53 20.14
N LYS A 33 4.97 -34.20 19.84
CA LYS A 33 4.48 -34.37 18.47
C LYS A 33 4.16 -33.02 17.81
N LEU A 34 3.44 -32.16 18.51
CA LEU A 34 3.08 -30.83 17.99
C LEU A 34 4.31 -29.96 17.77
N ARG A 35 5.31 -30.02 18.65
CA ARG A 35 6.59 -29.32 18.47
C ARG A 35 7.32 -29.78 17.22
N LYS A 36 7.36 -31.11 16.99
CA LYS A 36 7.99 -31.67 15.79
C LYS A 36 7.27 -31.21 14.52
N THR A 37 5.95 -31.33 14.47
CA THR A 37 5.14 -30.90 13.33
C THR A 37 5.29 -29.38 13.07
N ASN A 38 5.33 -28.57 14.13
CA ASN A 38 5.52 -27.14 14.01
C ASN A 38 6.91 -26.80 13.44
N GLY A 39 7.96 -27.55 13.84
CA GLY A 39 9.32 -27.44 13.28
C GLY A 39 9.32 -27.74 11.75
N GLU A 40 8.68 -28.86 11.34
CA GLU A 40 8.56 -29.24 9.93
C GLU A 40 7.80 -28.18 9.10
N LEU A 41 6.72 -27.62 9.64
CA LEU A 41 5.95 -26.55 9.00
C LEU A 41 6.75 -25.24 8.90
N MET A 42 7.58 -24.92 9.88
CA MET A 42 8.46 -23.74 9.83
C MET A 42 9.51 -23.87 8.73
N GLU A 43 10.13 -25.05 8.60
CA GLU A 43 11.11 -25.32 7.52
C GLU A 43 10.45 -25.26 6.14
N GLU A 44 9.23 -25.80 5.98
CA GLU A 44 8.46 -25.73 4.73
C GLU A 44 8.09 -24.29 4.38
N ASN A 45 7.64 -23.49 5.36
CA ASN A 45 7.35 -22.08 5.18
C ASN A 45 8.59 -21.28 4.74
N GLU A 46 9.75 -21.52 5.35
CA GLU A 46 11.01 -20.86 4.94
C GLU A 46 11.39 -21.23 3.50
N LYS A 47 11.18 -22.49 3.10
CA LYS A 47 11.45 -22.94 1.73
C LYS A 47 10.51 -22.27 0.74
N LEU A 48 9.22 -22.24 1.03
CA LEU A 48 8.21 -21.60 0.18
C LEU A 48 8.47 -20.09 0.08
N GLN A 49 8.86 -19.44 1.16
CA GLN A 49 9.21 -18.03 1.15
C GLN A 49 10.40 -17.76 0.23
N LYS A 50 11.46 -18.59 0.29
CA LYS A 50 12.61 -18.47 -0.63
C LYS A 50 12.22 -18.67 -2.10
N GLU A 51 11.33 -19.64 -2.39
CA GLU A 51 10.81 -19.83 -3.76
C GLU A 51 10.00 -18.64 -4.25
N ILE A 52 9.15 -18.06 -3.39
CA ILE A 52 8.38 -16.85 -3.71
C ILE A 52 9.34 -15.71 -4.01
N ASP A 53 10.35 -15.49 -3.19
CA ASP A 53 11.32 -14.41 -3.38
C ASP A 53 12.16 -14.58 -4.65
N GLN A 54 12.53 -15.81 -4.99
CA GLN A 54 13.21 -16.13 -6.25
C GLN A 54 12.30 -15.85 -7.47
N ARG A 55 11.04 -16.30 -7.44
CA ARG A 55 10.06 -16.01 -8.50
C ARG A 55 9.79 -14.52 -8.64
N ARG A 56 9.67 -13.80 -7.51
CA ARG A 56 9.54 -12.34 -7.48
C ARG A 56 10.75 -11.65 -8.10
N ALA A 57 11.97 -12.11 -7.81
CA ALA A 57 13.19 -11.56 -8.40
C ALA A 57 13.29 -11.83 -9.90
N GLN A 58 12.94 -13.02 -10.36
CA GLN A 58 12.89 -13.36 -11.80
C GLN A 58 11.84 -12.52 -12.53
N PHE A 59 10.69 -12.32 -11.92
CA PHE A 59 9.62 -11.51 -12.43
C PHE A 59 10.06 -10.04 -12.53
N ARG A 60 10.66 -9.44 -11.47
CA ARG A 60 11.23 -8.07 -11.51
C ARG A 60 12.23 -7.89 -12.64
N ASN A 61 13.16 -8.84 -12.81
CA ASN A 61 14.18 -8.77 -13.86
C ASN A 61 13.58 -8.87 -15.28
N GLY A 62 12.50 -9.62 -15.45
CA GLY A 62 11.73 -9.67 -16.70
C GLY A 62 11.04 -8.35 -17.02
N TRP A 63 10.52 -7.67 -15.99
CA TRP A 63 9.74 -6.44 -16.11
C TRP A 63 10.59 -5.21 -16.43
N GLN A 64 11.75 -5.08 -15.83
CA GLN A 64 12.68 -3.98 -16.11
C GLN A 64 13.21 -3.99 -17.55
N LYS A 65 13.10 -5.14 -18.25
CA LYS A 65 13.54 -5.29 -19.63
C LYS A 65 12.45 -5.05 -20.68
N THR A 66 11.17 -5.02 -20.30
CA THR A 66 10.05 -4.76 -21.20
C THR A 66 9.63 -3.30 -21.13
N SER A 67 10.01 -2.53 -22.15
CA SER A 67 9.67 -1.10 -22.27
C SER A 67 8.19 -0.85 -22.62
N LEU A 68 7.42 -1.88 -22.92
CA LEU A 68 6.02 -1.77 -23.37
C LEU A 68 5.05 -2.16 -22.24
N PHE A 69 3.90 -1.49 -22.25
CA PHE A 69 2.78 -1.80 -21.36
C PHE A 69 2.26 -3.19 -21.65
N PRO A 70 2.30 -4.13 -20.70
CA PRO A 70 1.76 -5.45 -20.91
C PRO A 70 0.26 -5.46 -20.64
N ASP A 71 -0.57 -5.67 -21.66
CA ASP A 71 -2.03 -5.75 -21.52
C ASP A 71 -2.45 -6.83 -20.51
N TRP A 72 -1.66 -7.91 -20.40
CA TRP A 72 -1.87 -8.97 -19.43
C TRP A 72 -1.75 -8.51 -17.96
N LYS A 73 -1.07 -7.39 -17.65
CA LYS A 73 -1.03 -6.85 -16.29
C LYS A 73 -2.43 -6.59 -15.73
N LYS A 74 -3.33 -6.08 -16.58
CA LYS A 74 -4.71 -5.80 -16.17
C LYS A 74 -5.48 -7.04 -15.75
N GLU A 75 -5.09 -8.23 -16.22
CA GLU A 75 -5.72 -9.50 -15.83
C GLU A 75 -5.38 -9.91 -14.39
N PHE A 76 -4.22 -9.46 -13.88
CA PHE A 76 -3.72 -9.81 -12.53
C PHE A 76 -3.88 -8.67 -11.50
N PHE A 77 -4.37 -7.52 -11.92
CA PHE A 77 -4.56 -6.35 -11.09
C PHE A 77 -6.03 -5.98 -11.00
N GLN A 78 -6.50 -5.69 -9.81
CA GLN A 78 -7.84 -5.18 -9.60
C GLN A 78 -7.94 -3.73 -10.07
N ALA A 79 -8.85 -3.45 -11.01
CA ALA A 79 -9.17 -2.10 -11.41
C ALA A 79 -9.86 -1.35 -10.26
N VAL A 80 -9.34 -0.18 -9.90
CA VAL A 80 -9.89 0.63 -8.81
C VAL A 80 -10.66 1.82 -9.36
N ASN A 81 -11.91 1.93 -8.95
CA ASN A 81 -12.71 3.11 -9.17
C ASN A 81 -12.32 4.19 -8.14
N VAL A 82 -11.16 4.83 -8.32
CA VAL A 82 -10.69 5.88 -7.41
C VAL A 82 -11.68 7.04 -7.39
N ILE A 83 -12.01 7.51 -6.19
CA ILE A 83 -12.83 8.70 -5.91
C ILE A 83 -11.98 9.62 -5.04
N LEU A 84 -11.87 10.88 -5.38
CA LEU A 84 -11.15 11.88 -4.60
C LEU A 84 -11.89 12.16 -3.30
N ASP A 85 -11.13 12.33 -2.21
CA ASP A 85 -11.67 12.60 -0.88
C ASP A 85 -11.72 14.11 -0.60
N PRO A 86 -12.92 14.72 -0.58
CA PRO A 86 -13.07 16.15 -0.32
C PRO A 86 -12.52 16.59 1.04
N ALA A 87 -12.48 15.67 2.03
CA ALA A 87 -11.96 15.99 3.35
C ALA A 87 -10.45 16.28 3.34
N THR A 88 -9.73 15.68 2.38
CA THR A 88 -8.27 15.85 2.21
C THR A 88 -7.88 17.00 1.30
N ALA A 89 -8.79 17.45 0.44
CA ALA A 89 -8.52 18.42 -0.61
C ALA A 89 -8.07 19.78 -0.06
N HIS A 90 -6.97 20.33 -0.62
CA HIS A 90 -6.55 21.69 -0.34
C HIS A 90 -7.67 22.69 -0.69
N PRO A 91 -7.88 23.80 0.07
CA PRO A 91 -8.98 24.74 -0.16
C PRO A 91 -9.00 25.40 -1.54
N ALA A 92 -7.85 25.49 -2.22
CA ALA A 92 -7.76 26.01 -3.58
C ALA A 92 -8.19 25.01 -4.67
N LEU A 93 -8.50 23.76 -4.31
CA LEU A 93 -8.92 22.72 -5.25
C LEU A 93 -10.45 22.56 -5.24
N ILE A 94 -11.02 22.42 -6.43
CA ILE A 94 -12.45 22.12 -6.65
C ILE A 94 -12.54 20.71 -7.19
N LEU A 95 -13.37 19.88 -6.55
CA LEU A 95 -13.71 18.54 -7.02
C LEU A 95 -15.03 18.56 -7.75
N SER A 96 -15.13 17.87 -8.87
CA SER A 96 -16.31 17.78 -9.71
C SER A 96 -16.49 16.36 -10.29
N GLU A 97 -17.51 16.13 -11.07
CA GLU A 97 -17.80 14.85 -11.71
C GLU A 97 -17.85 13.69 -10.70
N ASN A 98 -18.65 13.84 -9.64
CA ASN A 98 -18.71 12.87 -8.54
C ASN A 98 -17.34 12.57 -7.90
N ASN A 99 -16.53 13.63 -7.70
CA ASN A 99 -15.17 13.57 -7.16
C ASN A 99 -14.20 12.75 -8.03
N LYS A 100 -14.38 12.79 -9.34
CA LYS A 100 -13.46 12.19 -10.32
C LYS A 100 -12.51 13.21 -10.95
N CYS A 101 -12.88 14.46 -10.95
CA CYS A 101 -12.10 15.54 -11.53
C CYS A 101 -11.66 16.52 -10.46
N VAL A 102 -10.40 16.95 -10.52
CA VAL A 102 -9.85 18.02 -9.66
C VAL A 102 -9.32 19.16 -10.53
N THR A 103 -9.68 20.37 -10.15
CA THR A 103 -9.25 21.62 -10.80
C THR A 103 -8.81 22.65 -9.76
N PHE A 104 -8.09 23.70 -10.19
CA PHE A 104 -7.93 24.88 -9.35
C PHE A 104 -9.19 25.74 -9.37
N GLY A 105 -9.60 26.22 -8.18
CA GLY A 105 -10.61 27.26 -8.05
C GLY A 105 -10.05 28.64 -8.33
N GLU A 106 -10.87 29.55 -8.82
CA GLU A 106 -10.49 30.98 -8.98
C GLU A 106 -10.14 31.64 -7.64
N LYS A 107 -10.78 31.17 -6.56
CA LYS A 107 -10.54 31.60 -5.18
C LYS A 107 -10.44 30.39 -4.28
N SER A 108 -9.63 30.51 -3.22
CA SER A 108 -9.60 29.51 -2.16
C SER A 108 -10.95 29.45 -1.45
N GLN A 109 -11.46 28.24 -1.22
CA GLN A 109 -12.72 28.02 -0.50
C GLN A 109 -12.50 28.31 1.00
N ASP A 110 -13.49 28.90 1.64
CA ASP A 110 -13.50 29.06 3.10
C ASP A 110 -14.00 27.75 3.73
N LEU A 111 -13.05 26.85 4.03
CA LEU A 111 -13.32 25.55 4.61
C LEU A 111 -12.83 25.49 6.06
N PRO A 112 -13.52 24.74 6.92
CA PRO A 112 -13.06 24.51 8.29
C PRO A 112 -11.64 23.96 8.32
N LYS A 113 -10.85 24.37 9.30
CA LYS A 113 -9.54 23.76 9.56
C LYS A 113 -9.74 22.32 9.98
N ASP A 114 -9.20 21.40 9.18
CA ASP A 114 -9.23 19.96 9.43
C ASP A 114 -7.82 19.40 9.35
N PRO A 115 -7.34 18.63 10.34
CA PRO A 115 -6.04 17.98 10.28
C PRO A 115 -5.86 17.05 9.08
N GLN A 116 -6.96 16.51 8.54
CA GLN A 116 -6.94 15.64 7.36
C GLN A 116 -6.74 16.41 6.05
N ARG A 117 -6.96 17.71 6.05
CA ARG A 117 -6.88 18.56 4.86
C ARG A 117 -5.46 19.04 4.60
N PHE A 118 -5.02 18.98 3.34
CA PHE A 118 -3.79 19.64 2.92
C PHE A 118 -3.97 21.16 2.99
N HIS A 119 -2.98 21.83 3.61
CA HIS A 119 -2.95 23.28 3.74
C HIS A 119 -1.75 23.93 3.06
N SER A 120 -0.66 23.18 2.89
CA SER A 120 0.60 23.74 2.38
C SER A 120 0.81 23.53 0.91
N LEU A 121 0.33 22.42 0.37
CA LEU A 121 0.43 22.08 -1.04
C LEU A 121 -0.96 21.78 -1.59
N PRO A 122 -1.24 22.16 -2.85
CA PRO A 122 -2.54 21.89 -3.49
C PRO A 122 -2.66 20.42 -3.88
N CYS A 123 -2.83 19.59 -2.84
CA CYS A 123 -2.95 18.15 -2.93
C CYS A 123 -4.35 17.68 -2.55
N VAL A 124 -4.70 16.50 -3.05
CA VAL A 124 -5.88 15.72 -2.65
C VAL A 124 -5.55 14.24 -2.71
N LEU A 125 -6.17 13.45 -1.85
CA LEU A 125 -6.02 11.97 -1.85
C LEU A 125 -7.24 11.30 -2.47
N GLY A 126 -7.04 10.07 -2.94
CA GLY A 126 -8.15 9.15 -3.20
C GLY A 126 -8.69 8.60 -1.89
N HIS A 127 -10.01 8.34 -1.85
CA HIS A 127 -10.68 7.76 -0.68
C HIS A 127 -10.24 6.31 -0.40
N SER A 128 -9.86 5.56 -1.46
CA SER A 128 -9.43 4.16 -1.34
C SER A 128 -8.14 4.04 -0.53
N VAL A 129 -8.11 3.09 0.41
CA VAL A 129 -6.95 2.76 1.24
C VAL A 129 -6.47 1.36 0.89
N PHE A 130 -5.19 1.20 0.62
CA PHE A 130 -4.56 -0.06 0.24
C PHE A 130 -3.57 -0.51 1.31
N THR A 131 -3.66 -1.79 1.70
CA THR A 131 -2.75 -2.42 2.68
C THR A 131 -2.06 -3.65 2.12
N SER A 132 -2.69 -4.35 1.18
CA SER A 132 -2.20 -5.56 0.52
C SER A 132 -2.87 -5.72 -0.84
N GLY A 133 -2.31 -6.56 -1.72
CA GLY A 133 -2.88 -6.86 -3.02
C GLY A 133 -2.32 -6.00 -4.16
N ARG A 134 -2.95 -6.13 -5.33
CA ARG A 134 -2.53 -5.55 -6.61
C ARG A 134 -3.65 -4.73 -7.23
N PHE A 135 -3.38 -3.46 -7.49
CA PHE A 135 -4.38 -2.49 -7.93
C PHE A 135 -3.88 -1.66 -9.11
N TYR A 136 -4.81 -1.18 -9.96
CA TYR A 136 -4.48 -0.19 -10.97
C TYR A 136 -5.61 0.81 -11.19
N TRP A 137 -5.24 2.00 -11.65
CA TRP A 137 -6.17 3.05 -12.11
C TRP A 137 -5.50 3.90 -13.17
N GLU A 138 -6.30 4.64 -13.92
CA GLU A 138 -5.83 5.55 -14.96
C GLU A 138 -6.27 6.98 -14.65
N VAL A 139 -5.41 7.94 -14.99
CA VAL A 139 -5.65 9.37 -14.82
C VAL A 139 -5.45 10.07 -16.16
N ASP A 140 -6.44 10.80 -16.60
CA ASP A 140 -6.36 11.70 -17.75
C ASP A 140 -5.61 12.95 -17.35
N VAL A 141 -4.52 13.24 -18.06
CA VAL A 141 -3.60 14.37 -17.80
C VAL A 141 -3.56 15.38 -18.94
N ARG A 142 -4.34 15.22 -20.02
CA ARG A 142 -4.34 16.05 -21.23
C ARG A 142 -4.49 17.54 -20.94
N ASN A 143 -5.32 17.87 -19.97
CA ASN A 143 -5.68 19.24 -19.65
C ASN A 143 -4.84 19.82 -18.52
N SER A 144 -3.72 19.20 -18.16
CA SER A 144 -2.89 19.68 -17.04
C SER A 144 -1.45 19.95 -17.48
N GLY A 145 -1.01 21.19 -17.36
CA GLY A 145 0.35 21.61 -17.70
C GLY A 145 1.40 21.34 -16.60
N ALA A 146 0.96 20.99 -15.39
CA ALA A 146 1.87 20.57 -14.33
C ALA A 146 1.11 19.79 -13.24
N TRP A 147 1.67 18.66 -12.82
CA TRP A 147 1.06 17.78 -11.83
C TRP A 147 2.09 16.86 -11.17
N ASP A 148 1.76 16.38 -9.96
CA ASP A 148 2.40 15.20 -9.35
C ASP A 148 1.32 14.12 -9.17
N LEU A 149 1.63 12.88 -9.58
CA LEU A 149 0.75 11.72 -9.50
C LEU A 149 1.45 10.54 -8.85
N GLY A 150 0.75 9.80 -7.99
CA GLY A 150 1.29 8.60 -7.40
C GLY A 150 0.46 8.07 -6.23
N ILE A 151 1.17 7.62 -5.21
CA ILE A 151 0.62 7.20 -3.92
C ILE A 151 1.35 7.90 -2.78
N CYS A 152 0.71 7.93 -1.62
CA CYS A 152 1.38 8.29 -0.37
C CYS A 152 0.88 7.39 0.77
N ARG A 153 1.60 7.40 1.91
CA ARG A 153 1.08 6.84 3.15
C ARG A 153 -0.12 7.64 3.64
N GLN A 154 -1.07 6.95 4.26
CA GLN A 154 -2.27 7.58 4.82
C GLN A 154 -1.94 8.65 5.88
N ASN A 155 -0.87 8.46 6.63
CA ASN A 155 -0.45 9.31 7.74
C ASN A 155 0.62 10.35 7.37
N VAL A 156 0.75 10.71 6.08
CA VAL A 156 1.70 11.76 5.67
C VAL A 156 1.34 13.12 6.27
N MET A 157 2.37 13.94 6.43
CA MET A 157 2.21 15.33 6.89
C MET A 157 1.40 16.13 5.85
N ARG A 158 0.38 16.86 6.29
CA ARG A 158 -0.53 17.65 5.42
C ARG A 158 -0.43 19.16 5.66
N GLN A 159 0.35 19.55 6.65
CA GLN A 159 0.61 20.94 7.05
C GLN A 159 2.10 21.18 7.21
N GLY A 160 2.51 22.44 7.20
CA GLY A 160 3.91 22.82 7.32
C GLY A 160 4.73 22.55 6.05
N ARG A 161 6.02 22.35 6.18
CA ARG A 161 6.91 22.09 5.02
C ARG A 161 6.78 20.62 4.59
N ILE A 162 6.14 20.41 3.45
CA ILE A 162 5.96 19.09 2.84
C ILE A 162 6.97 18.92 1.72
N CYS A 163 7.73 17.81 1.75
CA CYS A 163 8.56 17.34 0.65
C CYS A 163 7.94 16.07 0.07
N VAL A 164 7.66 16.07 -1.23
CA VAL A 164 7.10 14.89 -1.91
C VAL A 164 8.25 13.97 -2.30
N LYS A 165 8.60 13.03 -1.42
CA LYS A 165 9.70 12.06 -1.60
C LYS A 165 9.46 10.80 -0.79
N PRO A 166 10.13 9.67 -1.10
CA PRO A 166 9.89 8.38 -0.46
C PRO A 166 10.11 8.37 1.06
N GLU A 167 11.12 9.09 1.58
CA GLU A 167 11.40 9.17 3.00
C GLU A 167 10.24 9.79 3.79
N ASP A 168 9.53 10.75 3.17
CA ASP A 168 8.35 11.41 3.74
C ASP A 168 7.04 10.66 3.42
N GLY A 169 7.14 9.48 2.78
CA GLY A 169 6.00 8.60 2.50
C GLY A 169 5.26 8.90 1.20
N TYR A 170 5.92 9.49 0.22
CA TYR A 170 5.35 9.77 -1.10
C TYR A 170 6.14 9.05 -2.19
N TRP A 171 5.46 8.46 -3.14
CA TRP A 171 6.01 7.84 -4.36
C TRP A 171 5.23 8.36 -5.55
N ALA A 172 5.78 9.35 -6.21
CA ALA A 172 5.09 10.07 -7.27
C ALA A 172 6.02 10.43 -8.42
N ILE A 173 5.43 10.62 -9.59
CA ILE A 173 6.06 11.24 -10.75
C ILE A 173 5.50 12.66 -10.91
N ARG A 174 6.31 13.54 -11.49
CA ARG A 174 5.97 14.95 -11.76
C ARG A 174 6.06 15.25 -13.24
N PHE A 175 5.11 16.00 -13.75
CA PHE A 175 5.25 16.78 -14.96
C PHE A 175 5.24 18.26 -14.60
N TYR A 176 6.28 18.98 -14.97
CA TYR A 176 6.40 20.41 -14.71
C TYR A 176 7.29 21.07 -15.75
N ASN A 177 6.84 22.20 -16.30
CA ASN A 177 7.58 23.00 -17.27
C ASN A 177 8.11 22.21 -18.49
N GLY A 178 7.31 21.25 -18.99
CA GLY A 178 7.67 20.40 -20.12
C GLY A 178 8.57 19.20 -19.79
N GLU A 179 8.96 19.03 -18.54
CA GLU A 179 9.85 17.97 -18.08
C GLU A 179 9.14 16.98 -17.19
N TYR A 180 9.63 15.74 -17.20
CA TYR A 180 9.14 14.65 -16.36
C TYR A 180 10.19 14.24 -15.35
N TRP A 181 9.76 14.00 -14.12
CA TRP A 181 10.61 13.64 -13.00
C TRP A 181 10.00 12.50 -12.18
N ALA A 182 10.84 11.55 -11.76
CA ALA A 182 10.51 10.69 -10.63
C ALA A 182 10.96 11.38 -9.35
N LEU A 183 10.06 11.53 -8.39
CA LEU A 183 10.31 12.22 -7.12
C LEU A 183 11.04 11.29 -6.16
N THR A 184 12.19 10.80 -6.59
CA THR A 184 13.17 10.02 -5.82
C THR A 184 14.03 10.95 -4.95
N SER A 185 14.99 10.42 -4.23
CA SER A 185 15.95 11.21 -3.45
C SER A 185 17.37 10.78 -3.84
N PRO A 186 18.06 11.58 -4.67
CA PRO A 186 17.65 12.82 -5.35
C PRO A 186 16.58 12.59 -6.44
N GLU A 187 15.84 13.66 -6.82
CA GLU A 187 14.89 13.61 -7.94
C GLU A 187 15.59 13.17 -9.24
N MET A 188 14.92 12.33 -10.05
CA MET A 188 15.48 11.78 -11.28
C MET A 188 14.67 12.25 -12.49
N GLN A 189 15.32 12.90 -13.45
CA GLN A 189 14.68 13.28 -14.70
C GLN A 189 14.36 12.06 -15.55
N LEU A 190 13.16 12.05 -16.14
CA LEU A 190 12.66 10.98 -16.98
C LEU A 190 12.60 11.41 -18.43
N THR A 191 13.02 10.53 -19.33
CA THR A 191 12.91 10.74 -20.78
C THR A 191 11.62 10.11 -21.27
N ILE A 192 10.64 10.93 -21.68
CA ILE A 192 9.36 10.51 -22.23
C ILE A 192 9.37 10.83 -23.73
N LYS A 193 9.10 9.83 -24.58
CA LYS A 193 9.12 9.98 -26.03
C LYS A 193 7.89 10.72 -26.54
N GLU A 194 6.73 10.37 -26.00
CA GLU A 194 5.44 10.92 -26.37
C GLU A 194 4.71 11.43 -25.12
N HIS A 195 4.18 12.63 -25.19
CA HIS A 195 3.48 13.25 -24.07
C HIS A 195 2.22 12.43 -23.70
N PRO A 196 2.08 11.93 -22.46
CA PRO A 196 0.95 11.10 -22.09
C PRO A 196 -0.35 11.89 -22.08
N THR A 197 -1.36 11.33 -22.72
CA THR A 197 -2.75 11.77 -22.57
C THR A 197 -3.38 11.16 -21.31
N ARG A 198 -2.95 9.94 -20.96
CA ARG A 198 -3.34 9.23 -19.75
C ARG A 198 -2.13 8.54 -19.16
N VAL A 199 -2.06 8.54 -17.83
CA VAL A 199 -1.09 7.79 -17.05
C VAL A 199 -1.81 6.66 -16.34
N CYS A 200 -1.33 5.41 -16.51
CA CYS A 200 -1.78 4.26 -15.75
C CYS A 200 -0.83 4.00 -14.58
N ILE A 201 -1.39 3.81 -13.40
CA ILE A 201 -0.65 3.54 -12.18
C ILE A 201 -0.98 2.12 -11.73
N PHE A 202 0.07 1.30 -11.51
CA PHE A 202 -0.03 -0.04 -10.95
C PHE A 202 0.62 -0.06 -9.57
N LEU A 203 -0.11 -0.52 -8.59
CA LEU A 203 0.33 -0.66 -7.21
C LEU A 203 0.35 -2.14 -6.81
N GLU A 204 1.52 -2.64 -6.38
CA GLU A 204 1.72 -3.96 -5.79
C GLU A 204 2.13 -3.76 -4.34
N CYS A 205 1.15 -3.79 -3.43
CA CYS A 205 1.39 -3.50 -2.01
C CYS A 205 2.38 -4.48 -1.39
N ASP A 206 2.18 -5.77 -1.66
CA ASP A 206 2.94 -6.86 -1.05
C ASP A 206 4.40 -6.92 -1.55
N ASP A 207 4.63 -6.50 -2.78
CA ASP A 207 5.96 -6.43 -3.40
C ASP A 207 6.64 -5.06 -3.22
N GLY A 208 5.93 -4.08 -2.64
CA GLY A 208 6.44 -2.73 -2.46
C GLY A 208 6.76 -2.02 -3.78
N LEU A 209 5.94 -2.24 -4.82
CA LEU A 209 6.15 -1.69 -6.16
C LEU A 209 5.03 -0.74 -6.54
N ILE A 210 5.41 0.40 -7.13
CA ILE A 210 4.47 1.25 -7.87
C ILE A 210 5.06 1.59 -9.23
N SER A 211 4.31 1.28 -10.29
CA SER A 211 4.75 1.45 -11.68
C SER A 211 3.83 2.40 -12.43
N PHE A 212 4.43 3.26 -13.24
CA PHE A 212 3.75 4.27 -14.05
C PHE A 212 3.94 3.95 -15.54
N TYR A 213 2.87 4.04 -16.31
CA TYR A 213 2.88 3.78 -17.75
C TYR A 213 2.18 4.91 -18.51
N ASN A 214 2.77 5.28 -19.63
CA ASN A 214 2.18 6.17 -20.62
C ASN A 214 1.16 5.38 -21.47
N MET A 215 -0.10 5.77 -21.41
CA MET A 215 -1.15 5.07 -22.15
C MET A 215 -1.28 5.53 -23.63
N THR A 216 -0.52 6.56 -24.03
CA THR A 216 -0.48 7.04 -25.43
C THR A 216 0.33 6.09 -26.29
N ASP A 217 1.55 5.74 -25.86
CA ASP A 217 2.48 4.89 -26.58
C ASP A 217 2.74 3.53 -25.89
N LYS A 218 2.03 3.25 -24.80
CA LYS A 218 2.18 2.02 -23.98
C LYS A 218 3.57 1.87 -23.33
N SER A 219 4.34 2.93 -23.24
CA SER A 219 5.69 2.88 -22.67
C SER A 219 5.67 2.91 -21.14
N HIS A 220 6.68 2.29 -20.56
CA HIS A 220 6.97 2.41 -19.13
C HIS A 220 7.58 3.78 -18.82
N ILE A 221 7.08 4.44 -17.79
CA ILE A 221 7.58 5.74 -17.32
C ILE A 221 8.61 5.52 -16.20
N HIS A 222 8.18 4.92 -15.08
CA HIS A 222 9.03 4.69 -13.92
C HIS A 222 8.45 3.63 -13.00
N THR A 223 9.30 2.96 -12.22
CA THR A 223 8.89 2.07 -11.13
C THR A 223 9.67 2.40 -9.87
N PHE A 224 8.96 2.73 -8.80
CA PHE A 224 9.53 2.75 -7.44
C PHE A 224 9.52 1.34 -6.88
N SER A 225 10.62 0.93 -6.25
CA SER A 225 10.76 -0.35 -5.56
C SER A 225 11.30 -0.11 -4.15
N GLN A 226 10.48 -0.36 -3.15
CA GLN A 226 10.78 -0.08 -1.73
C GLN A 226 10.93 -1.35 -0.90
N GLY A 227 10.57 -2.53 -1.46
CA GLY A 227 10.44 -3.77 -0.71
C GLY A 227 9.24 -3.78 0.24
N SER A 228 8.92 -2.66 0.90
CA SER A 228 7.72 -2.46 1.72
C SER A 228 7.40 -0.97 1.86
N PHE A 229 6.13 -0.61 1.75
CA PHE A 229 5.67 0.79 1.94
C PHE A 229 5.46 1.15 3.42
N ASN A 230 5.48 0.18 4.34
CA ASN A 230 5.32 0.35 5.78
C ASN A 230 4.09 1.18 6.18
N GLY A 231 2.91 0.68 5.84
CA GLY A 231 1.63 1.29 6.22
C GLY A 231 0.60 1.33 5.12
N SER A 232 -0.56 1.86 5.46
CA SER A 232 -1.68 2.04 4.53
C SER A 232 -1.38 3.12 3.50
N LEU A 233 -1.78 2.88 2.25
CA LEU A 233 -1.49 3.73 1.10
C LEU A 233 -2.77 4.33 0.54
N GLN A 234 -2.67 5.53 -0.01
CA GLN A 234 -3.77 6.19 -0.73
C GLN A 234 -3.27 6.76 -2.06
N PRO A 235 -4.10 6.84 -3.11
CA PRO A 235 -3.80 7.58 -4.32
C PRO A 235 -3.52 9.04 -3.99
N PHE A 236 -2.48 9.61 -4.60
CA PHE A 236 -2.01 10.96 -4.36
C PHE A 236 -2.04 11.79 -5.65
N PHE A 237 -2.58 13.01 -5.54
CA PHE A 237 -2.71 13.96 -6.63
C PHE A 237 -2.31 15.34 -6.17
N ARG A 238 -1.49 16.03 -6.97
CA ARG A 238 -1.14 17.42 -6.76
C ARG A 238 -1.27 18.19 -8.07
N LEU A 239 -1.86 19.37 -7.99
CA LEU A 239 -1.89 20.35 -9.07
C LEU A 239 -0.92 21.51 -8.78
N TRP A 240 -0.47 22.18 -9.82
CA TRP A 240 0.38 23.35 -9.72
C TRP A 240 -0.35 24.60 -10.16
N LEU A 241 -0.34 25.63 -9.30
CA LEU A 241 -1.03 26.90 -9.55
C LEU A 241 -0.52 27.56 -10.84
N GLY A 242 -1.43 28.00 -11.69
CA GLY A 242 -1.13 28.69 -12.96
C GLY A 242 -0.79 27.77 -14.13
N TYR A 243 -0.55 26.47 -13.90
CA TYR A 243 -0.17 25.50 -14.94
C TYR A 243 -1.22 24.42 -15.16
N SER A 244 -1.97 24.05 -14.14
CA SER A 244 -2.88 22.93 -14.20
C SER A 244 -4.31 23.40 -14.45
N LYS A 245 -4.97 22.80 -15.45
CA LYS A 245 -6.42 22.97 -15.65
C LYS A 245 -7.18 21.90 -14.88
N SER A 246 -6.95 20.64 -15.21
CA SER A 246 -7.63 19.53 -14.51
C SER A 246 -6.84 18.22 -14.57
N LEU A 247 -7.06 17.37 -13.56
CA LEU A 247 -6.78 15.94 -13.61
C LEU A 247 -8.10 15.20 -13.46
N THR A 248 -8.33 14.17 -14.29
CA THR A 248 -9.58 13.40 -14.25
C THR A 248 -9.26 11.91 -14.11
N ILE A 249 -9.85 11.27 -13.12
CA ILE A 249 -9.76 9.82 -12.94
C ILE A 249 -10.62 9.13 -13.97
N CYS A 250 -10.02 8.27 -14.78
CA CYS A 250 -10.73 7.54 -15.81
C CYS A 250 -11.71 6.53 -15.19
N PRO A 251 -12.88 6.32 -15.80
CA PRO A 251 -13.78 5.27 -15.38
C PRO A 251 -13.11 3.90 -15.55
N VAL A 252 -13.41 2.98 -14.62
CA VAL A 252 -13.05 1.57 -14.82
C VAL A 252 -13.84 1.03 -16.00
N PRO A 253 -13.20 0.40 -16.99
CA PRO A 253 -13.94 -0.32 -18.02
C PRO A 253 -14.87 -1.32 -17.33
N ASN A 254 -16.14 -1.33 -17.70
CA ASN A 254 -17.08 -2.30 -17.18
C ASN A 254 -16.52 -3.69 -17.40
N ALA A 255 -16.35 -4.43 -16.27
CA ALA A 255 -15.98 -5.83 -16.27
C ALA A 255 -17.13 -6.68 -16.82
#